data_6030fa276fb407f17b3f2c5e508c7990
#
_entry.id   6030fa276fb407f17b3f2c5e508c7990
#
_cell.length_a   1.000
_cell.length_b   1.000
_cell.length_c   1.000
_cell.angle_alpha   90.00
_cell.angle_beta   90.00
_cell.angle_gamma   90.00
#
_symmetry.space_group_name_H-M   'P 1'
#
loop_
_entity.id
_entity.type
_entity.pdbx_description
1 polymer ?
#
loop_
_entity_poly.entity_id
_entity_poly.type
_entity_poly.pdbx_seq_one_letter_code
_entity_poly.pdbx_strand_id
1 'polypeptide(L)'
;MRKSTGLVVVLYALLGVGLVIGPGAAAAQRANPIAPASACPNQANPAAATGVQLKAMLCMTNYARKASGLKPLASSRPLAKAAGHKSADILACDDFSHEACGRDFTYWIDRFGYAQGCWSAGENIGYGTGELGSVRAIFSAWMNSAGHRANILGKFREIGIGRRVGVLEGSPGAVVWTQDFGSHGC
;
A
#
# COMPACT_ATOMS: atom_id res chain seq x y z
N MET A 1 73.57 -5.23 14.89
CA MET A 1 72.72 -6.14 15.69
C MET A 1 71.42 -6.38 14.93
N ARG A 2 71.28 -7.50 14.21
CA ARG A 2 70.11 -7.92 13.49
C ARG A 2 69.33 -8.88 14.36
N LYS A 3 68.08 -8.58 14.71
CA LYS A 3 67.15 -9.47 15.41
C LYS A 3 66.45 -10.35 14.37
N SER A 4 66.67 -11.63 14.43
CA SER A 4 66.01 -12.67 13.67
C SER A 4 64.64 -12.93 14.29
N THR A 5 63.55 -12.77 13.52
CA THR A 5 62.21 -13.09 13.93
C THR A 5 61.87 -14.45 13.34
N GLY A 6 61.76 -15.47 14.19
CA GLY A 6 61.39 -16.84 13.80
C GLY A 6 59.92 -16.90 13.42
N LEU A 7 59.63 -17.52 12.28
CA LEU A 7 58.31 -17.82 11.77
C LEU A 7 57.85 -19.17 12.35
N VAL A 8 56.83 -19.19 13.20
CA VAL A 8 56.17 -20.42 13.68
C VAL A 8 55.05 -20.75 12.71
N VAL A 9 55.23 -21.85 11.97
CA VAL A 9 54.14 -22.41 11.12
C VAL A 9 53.33 -23.41 11.95
N VAL A 10 52.07 -23.04 12.23
CA VAL A 10 51.10 -23.94 12.84
C VAL A 10 50.30 -24.62 11.74
N LEU A 11 50.50 -25.95 11.57
CA LEU A 11 49.67 -26.75 10.68
C LEU A 11 48.34 -27.08 11.39
N TYR A 12 47.21 -26.52 10.85
CA TYR A 12 45.88 -26.98 11.20
C TYR A 12 45.49 -28.16 10.29
N ALA A 13 45.26 -29.32 10.87
CA ALA A 13 44.62 -30.43 10.19
C ALA A 13 43.15 -30.12 9.97
N LEU A 14 42.75 -29.95 8.71
CA LEU A 14 41.33 -29.80 8.31
C LEU A 14 40.67 -31.18 8.34
N LEU A 15 39.91 -31.47 9.40
CA LEU A 15 38.93 -32.55 9.44
C LEU A 15 37.77 -32.14 8.51
N GLY A 16 37.69 -32.75 7.33
CA GLY A 16 36.60 -32.54 6.37
C GLY A 16 35.29 -33.11 6.93
N VAL A 17 34.45 -32.23 7.47
CA VAL A 17 33.03 -32.52 7.71
C VAL A 17 32.31 -32.36 6.39
N GLY A 18 31.96 -33.47 5.75
CA GLY A 18 31.13 -33.47 4.54
C GLY A 18 29.76 -32.88 4.84
N LEU A 19 29.53 -31.62 4.38
CA LEU A 19 28.22 -30.97 4.42
C LEU A 19 27.35 -31.65 3.35
N VAL A 20 26.45 -32.56 3.79
CA VAL A 20 25.39 -33.07 2.92
C VAL A 20 24.41 -31.92 2.66
N ILE A 21 24.57 -31.28 1.50
CA ILE A 21 23.58 -30.30 1.02
C ILE A 21 22.37 -31.10 0.56
N GLY A 22 21.38 -31.25 1.44
CA GLY A 22 20.05 -31.74 1.05
C GLY A 22 19.45 -30.80 -0.01
N PRO A 23 18.51 -31.28 -0.87
CA PRO A 23 17.88 -30.43 -1.87
C PRO A 23 17.24 -29.25 -1.15
N GLY A 24 17.82 -28.06 -1.33
CA GLY A 24 17.33 -26.83 -0.75
C GLY A 24 15.90 -26.64 -1.20
N ALA A 25 14.96 -26.56 -0.25
CA ALA A 25 13.63 -26.08 -0.53
C ALA A 25 13.80 -24.71 -1.23
N ALA A 26 13.49 -24.67 -2.53
CA ALA A 26 13.48 -23.43 -3.28
C ALA A 26 12.56 -22.48 -2.52
N ALA A 27 13.12 -21.47 -1.88
CA ALA A 27 12.34 -20.43 -1.22
C ALA A 27 11.44 -19.86 -2.32
N ALA A 28 10.16 -20.18 -2.24
CA ALA A 28 9.18 -19.63 -3.20
C ALA A 28 9.38 -18.11 -3.20
N GLN A 29 9.87 -17.59 -4.32
CA GLN A 29 10.06 -16.16 -4.48
C GLN A 29 8.71 -15.52 -4.21
N ARG A 30 8.63 -14.77 -3.09
CA ARG A 30 7.41 -14.02 -2.77
C ARG A 30 7.13 -13.14 -3.96
N ALA A 31 6.00 -13.37 -4.63
CA ALA A 31 5.60 -12.57 -5.76
C ALA A 31 5.68 -11.09 -5.39
N ASN A 32 6.26 -10.25 -6.27
CA ASN A 32 6.30 -8.83 -6.04
C ASN A 32 4.86 -8.31 -5.90
N PRO A 33 4.48 -7.70 -4.77
CA PRO A 33 3.12 -7.24 -4.55
C PRO A 33 2.74 -6.04 -5.42
N ILE A 34 3.69 -5.46 -6.14
CA ILE A 34 3.46 -4.36 -7.09
C ILE A 34 3.18 -4.94 -8.47
N ALA A 35 1.98 -4.75 -8.99
CA ALA A 35 1.58 -5.25 -10.29
C ALA A 35 2.44 -4.67 -11.42
N PRO A 36 2.81 -5.47 -12.44
CA PRO A 36 3.37 -4.93 -13.67
C PRO A 36 2.30 -4.13 -14.45
N ALA A 37 2.72 -3.22 -15.33
CA ALA A 37 1.80 -2.41 -16.14
C ALA A 37 0.89 -3.26 -17.04
N SER A 38 1.35 -4.44 -17.47
CA SER A 38 0.55 -5.39 -18.24
C SER A 38 -0.63 -5.99 -17.46
N ALA A 39 -0.49 -6.12 -16.13
CA ALA A 39 -1.57 -6.62 -15.27
C ALA A 39 -2.53 -5.51 -14.82
N CYS A 40 -2.01 -4.31 -14.54
CA CYS A 40 -2.80 -3.15 -14.12
C CYS A 40 -2.41 -1.94 -14.98
N PRO A 41 -3.04 -1.75 -16.16
CA PRO A 41 -2.70 -0.65 -17.05
C PRO A 41 -3.02 0.72 -16.44
N ASN A 42 -2.40 1.78 -16.97
CA ASN A 42 -2.54 3.18 -16.56
C ASN A 42 -2.08 3.50 -15.12
N GLN A 43 -1.46 2.59 -14.43
CA GLN A 43 -0.98 2.81 -13.06
C GLN A 43 0.09 3.91 -12.94
N ALA A 44 0.87 4.15 -14.00
CA ALA A 44 1.92 5.16 -14.03
C ALA A 44 1.51 6.42 -14.82
N ASN A 45 0.25 6.54 -15.29
CA ASN A 45 -0.21 7.68 -16.07
C ASN A 45 -1.02 8.64 -15.17
N PRO A 46 -0.41 9.72 -14.64
CA PRO A 46 -1.10 10.69 -13.80
C PRO A 46 -2.12 11.55 -14.57
N ALA A 47 -2.02 11.60 -15.91
CA ALA A 47 -2.94 12.35 -16.77
C ALA A 47 -4.18 11.53 -17.20
N ALA A 48 -4.24 10.23 -16.89
CA ALA A 48 -5.41 9.43 -17.20
C ALA A 48 -6.66 9.96 -16.48
N ALA A 49 -7.83 9.79 -17.10
CA ALA A 49 -9.10 10.19 -16.49
C ALA A 49 -9.28 9.56 -15.10
N THR A 50 -9.87 10.30 -14.16
CA THR A 50 -10.01 9.86 -12.76
C THR A 50 -10.61 8.44 -12.64
N GLY A 51 -11.66 8.12 -13.40
CA GLY A 51 -12.26 6.79 -13.35
C GLY A 51 -11.31 5.67 -13.80
N VAL A 52 -10.38 5.94 -14.72
CA VAL A 52 -9.35 5.00 -15.16
C VAL A 52 -8.34 4.79 -14.04
N GLN A 53 -7.92 5.85 -13.37
CA GLN A 53 -6.99 5.78 -12.25
C GLN A 53 -7.59 5.06 -11.03
N LEU A 54 -8.87 5.29 -10.70
CA LEU A 54 -9.57 4.55 -9.63
C LEU A 54 -9.60 3.04 -9.92
N LYS A 55 -9.88 2.65 -11.18
CA LYS A 55 -9.83 1.24 -11.60
C LYS A 55 -8.41 0.67 -11.50
N ALA A 56 -7.39 1.44 -11.88
CA ALA A 56 -5.99 1.02 -11.75
C ALA A 56 -5.58 0.83 -10.29
N MET A 57 -6.02 1.70 -9.37
CA MET A 57 -5.75 1.57 -7.93
C MET A 57 -6.40 0.31 -7.35
N LEU A 58 -7.65 0.03 -7.71
CA LEU A 58 -8.34 -1.21 -7.31
C LEU A 58 -7.61 -2.45 -7.85
N CYS A 59 -7.18 -2.40 -9.11
CA CYS A 59 -6.41 -3.47 -9.73
C CYS A 59 -5.12 -3.74 -8.94
N MET A 60 -4.33 -2.70 -8.63
CA MET A 60 -3.09 -2.81 -7.85
C MET A 60 -3.34 -3.44 -6.48
N THR A 61 -4.39 -2.97 -5.79
CA THR A 61 -4.79 -3.50 -4.48
C THR A 61 -5.13 -4.98 -4.56
N ASN A 62 -5.97 -5.37 -5.51
CA ASN A 62 -6.39 -6.76 -5.65
C ASN A 62 -5.28 -7.68 -6.20
N TYR A 63 -4.35 -7.14 -6.99
CA TYR A 63 -3.15 -7.87 -7.40
C TYR A 63 -2.26 -8.21 -6.19
N ALA A 64 -1.98 -7.23 -5.32
CA ALA A 64 -1.18 -7.46 -4.11
C ALA A 64 -1.84 -8.47 -3.17
N ARG A 65 -3.16 -8.38 -2.99
CA ARG A 65 -3.93 -9.34 -2.19
C ARG A 65 -3.84 -10.75 -2.77
N LYS A 66 -4.04 -10.91 -4.07
CA LYS A 66 -3.89 -12.21 -4.76
C LYS A 66 -2.49 -12.77 -4.61
N ALA A 67 -1.45 -11.94 -4.79
CA ALA A 67 -0.05 -12.34 -4.60
C ALA A 67 0.25 -12.79 -3.15
N SER A 68 -0.58 -12.35 -2.19
CA SER A 68 -0.52 -12.71 -0.77
C SER A 68 -1.51 -13.83 -0.38
N GLY A 69 -2.17 -14.49 -1.34
CA GLY A 69 -3.12 -15.57 -1.09
C GLY A 69 -4.47 -15.12 -0.53
N LEU A 70 -4.79 -13.81 -0.62
CA LEU A 70 -6.03 -13.24 -0.10
C LEU A 70 -7.09 -13.10 -1.19
N LYS A 71 -8.37 -13.14 -0.78
CA LYS A 71 -9.48 -12.84 -1.67
C LYS A 71 -9.44 -11.37 -2.12
N PRO A 72 -9.83 -11.06 -3.37
CA PRO A 72 -9.97 -9.68 -3.81
C PRO A 72 -11.06 -8.95 -3.02
N LEU A 73 -10.90 -7.63 -2.88
CA LEU A 73 -11.92 -6.76 -2.32
C LEU A 73 -12.95 -6.41 -3.39
N ALA A 74 -14.22 -6.40 -3.01
CA ALA A 74 -15.30 -5.87 -3.83
C ALA A 74 -15.38 -4.34 -3.71
N SER A 75 -15.74 -3.65 -4.80
CA SER A 75 -16.00 -2.21 -4.73
C SER A 75 -17.29 -1.95 -3.95
N SER A 76 -17.22 -1.02 -3.00
CA SER A 76 -18.36 -0.55 -2.22
C SER A 76 -18.68 0.91 -2.57
N ARG A 77 -19.93 1.18 -3.00
CA ARG A 77 -20.34 2.55 -3.34
C ARG A 77 -20.38 3.48 -2.12
N PRO A 78 -20.86 3.06 -0.94
CA PRO A 78 -20.78 3.86 0.28
C PRO A 78 -19.35 4.24 0.63
N LEU A 79 -18.42 3.28 0.66
CA LEU A 79 -17.01 3.52 0.95
C LEU A 79 -16.33 4.41 -0.13
N ALA A 80 -16.68 4.23 -1.41
CA ALA A 80 -16.13 5.08 -2.47
C ALA A 80 -16.58 6.56 -2.34
N LYS A 81 -17.81 6.80 -1.88
CA LYS A 81 -18.27 8.15 -1.55
C LYS A 81 -17.50 8.69 -0.34
N ALA A 82 -17.34 7.91 0.71
CA ALA A 82 -16.59 8.27 1.92
C ALA A 82 -15.16 8.67 1.57
N ALA A 83 -14.43 7.80 0.87
CA ALA A 83 -13.06 8.06 0.42
C ALA A 83 -12.95 9.33 -0.45
N GLY A 84 -13.93 9.55 -1.33
CA GLY A 84 -13.99 10.75 -2.16
C GLY A 84 -14.20 12.04 -1.37
N HIS A 85 -14.98 12.00 -0.30
CA HIS A 85 -15.19 13.13 0.61
C HIS A 85 -13.99 13.34 1.54
N LYS A 86 -13.37 12.28 2.06
CA LYS A 86 -12.11 12.39 2.83
C LYS A 86 -11.03 13.08 2.01
N SER A 87 -10.80 12.64 0.77
CA SER A 87 -9.84 13.31 -0.12
C SER A 87 -10.18 14.79 -0.37
N ALA A 88 -11.46 15.13 -0.38
CA ALA A 88 -11.91 16.54 -0.53
C ALA A 88 -11.69 17.35 0.76
N ASP A 89 -11.95 16.77 1.95
CA ASP A 89 -11.71 17.42 3.24
C ASP A 89 -10.22 17.73 3.43
N ILE A 90 -9.33 16.80 3.09
CA ILE A 90 -7.88 17.01 3.17
C ILE A 90 -7.47 18.26 2.38
N LEU A 91 -7.98 18.43 1.17
CA LEU A 91 -7.70 19.63 0.35
C LEU A 91 -8.40 20.89 0.88
N ALA A 92 -9.66 20.76 1.32
CA ALA A 92 -10.46 21.92 1.73
C ALA A 92 -9.96 22.55 3.02
N CYS A 93 -9.42 21.74 3.94
CA CYS A 93 -8.91 22.19 5.22
C CYS A 93 -7.38 22.30 5.26
N ASP A 94 -6.71 22.02 4.13
CA ASP A 94 -5.25 22.00 4.01
C ASP A 94 -4.59 21.17 5.12
N ASP A 95 -5.19 20.01 5.44
CA ASP A 95 -4.84 19.15 6.55
C ASP A 95 -4.68 17.70 6.08
N PHE A 96 -3.41 17.25 5.93
CA PHE A 96 -3.10 15.86 5.57
C PHE A 96 -3.15 14.94 6.78
N SER A 97 -4.35 14.68 7.25
CA SER A 97 -4.58 13.80 8.41
C SER A 97 -5.81 12.90 8.23
N HIS A 98 -5.89 11.84 9.03
CA HIS A 98 -7.08 11.00 9.14
C HIS A 98 -8.28 11.74 9.77
N GLU A 99 -8.03 12.89 10.40
CA GLU A 99 -9.02 13.74 11.08
C GLU A 99 -9.26 15.07 10.36
N ALA A 100 -8.91 15.14 9.07
CA ALA A 100 -9.03 16.34 8.26
C ALA A 100 -10.40 17.03 8.42
N CYS A 101 -10.39 18.35 8.56
CA CYS A 101 -11.56 19.18 8.91
C CYS A 101 -12.17 18.85 10.30
N GLY A 102 -11.39 18.26 11.21
CA GLY A 102 -11.88 17.86 12.53
C GLY A 102 -12.87 16.70 12.50
N ARG A 103 -12.86 15.89 11.42
CA ARG A 103 -13.74 14.75 11.23
C ARG A 103 -12.94 13.46 11.36
N ASP A 104 -13.32 12.60 12.30
CA ASP A 104 -12.80 11.24 12.43
C ASP A 104 -12.87 10.50 11.07
N PHE A 105 -11.97 9.55 10.84
CA PHE A 105 -11.91 8.83 9.56
C PHE A 105 -13.20 8.05 9.23
N THR A 106 -13.98 7.67 10.26
CA THR A 106 -15.24 6.95 10.09
C THR A 106 -16.42 7.88 9.78
N TYR A 107 -16.29 9.20 9.94
CA TYR A 107 -17.37 10.17 9.76
C TYR A 107 -18.11 10.00 8.42
N TRP A 108 -17.38 9.94 7.31
CA TRP A 108 -17.98 9.78 6.00
C TRP A 108 -18.46 8.36 5.73
N ILE A 109 -17.79 7.35 6.32
CA ILE A 109 -18.18 5.94 6.27
C ILE A 109 -19.57 5.78 6.87
N ASP A 110 -19.80 6.37 8.05
CA ASP A 110 -21.12 6.40 8.71
C ASP A 110 -22.12 7.26 7.93
N ARG A 111 -21.73 8.46 7.54
CA ARG A 111 -22.61 9.41 6.83
C ARG A 111 -23.17 8.87 5.52
N PHE A 112 -22.45 7.97 4.84
CA PHE A 112 -22.91 7.30 3.63
C PHE A 112 -23.52 5.92 3.90
N GLY A 113 -23.78 5.58 5.18
CA GLY A 113 -24.58 4.44 5.58
C GLY A 113 -23.86 3.10 5.47
N TYR A 114 -22.51 3.09 5.50
CA TYR A 114 -21.77 1.83 5.57
C TYR A 114 -21.73 1.27 7.00
N ALA A 115 -21.65 2.11 8.01
CA ALA A 115 -21.53 1.75 9.42
C ALA A 115 -22.87 1.23 10.00
N GLN A 116 -23.37 0.12 9.47
CA GLN A 116 -24.63 -0.50 9.92
C GLN A 116 -24.36 -1.86 10.56
N GLY A 117 -24.96 -2.11 11.73
CA GLY A 117 -24.79 -3.37 12.45
C GLY A 117 -23.35 -3.60 12.91
N CYS A 118 -22.86 -4.82 12.76
CA CYS A 118 -21.47 -5.16 13.05
C CYS A 118 -20.59 -4.93 11.83
N TRP A 119 -19.65 -4.01 11.94
CA TRP A 119 -18.74 -3.62 10.86
C TRP A 119 -17.33 -3.34 11.37
N SER A 120 -16.37 -3.34 10.45
CA SER A 120 -15.00 -2.90 10.67
C SER A 120 -14.54 -2.08 9.48
N ALA A 121 -13.66 -1.11 9.73
CA ALA A 121 -13.08 -0.28 8.70
C ALA A 121 -11.59 -0.01 8.94
N GLY A 122 -10.93 0.46 7.89
CA GLY A 122 -9.57 0.98 7.92
C GLY A 122 -9.40 1.99 6.80
N GLU A 123 -8.51 2.93 6.98
CA GLU A 123 -8.26 3.99 6.00
C GLU A 123 -6.77 4.05 5.64
N ASN A 124 -6.48 4.27 4.35
CA ASN A 124 -5.19 4.71 3.85
C ASN A 124 -5.37 6.05 3.17
N ILE A 125 -4.54 7.02 3.51
CA ILE A 125 -4.42 8.30 2.80
C ILE A 125 -3.02 8.43 2.22
N GLY A 126 -2.89 9.19 1.14
CA GLY A 126 -1.61 9.48 0.49
C GLY A 126 -1.74 10.63 -0.48
N TYR A 127 -0.68 11.39 -0.68
CA TYR A 127 -0.66 12.42 -1.70
C TYR A 127 0.70 12.51 -2.39
N GLY A 128 0.70 13.14 -3.55
CA GLY A 128 1.90 13.47 -4.29
C GLY A 128 1.58 14.39 -5.46
N THR A 129 2.59 15.02 -6.01
CA THR A 129 2.48 15.90 -7.19
C THR A 129 3.09 15.23 -8.42
N GLY A 130 2.60 15.57 -9.61
CA GLY A 130 3.11 15.01 -10.86
C GLY A 130 3.12 13.49 -10.86
N GLU A 131 4.25 12.87 -11.18
CA GLU A 131 4.40 11.41 -11.21
C GLU A 131 4.27 10.76 -9.83
N LEU A 132 4.64 11.48 -8.75
CA LEU A 132 4.48 11.00 -7.37
C LEU A 132 3.01 10.88 -6.96
N GLY A 133 2.10 11.61 -7.63
CA GLY A 133 0.65 11.46 -7.47
C GLY A 133 0.04 10.32 -8.29
N SER A 134 0.83 9.59 -9.09
CA SER A 134 0.34 8.46 -9.86
C SER A 134 -0.10 7.29 -8.97
N VAL A 135 -0.98 6.44 -9.49
CA VAL A 135 -1.43 5.23 -8.81
C VAL A 135 -0.26 4.36 -8.38
N ARG A 136 0.72 4.17 -9.27
CA ARG A 136 1.91 3.34 -8.98
C ARG A 136 2.74 3.90 -7.84
N ALA A 137 3.01 5.20 -7.84
CA ALA A 137 3.84 5.84 -6.82
C ALA A 137 3.17 5.76 -5.44
N ILE A 138 1.91 6.16 -5.36
CA ILE A 138 1.12 6.12 -4.11
C ILE A 138 0.98 4.68 -3.60
N PHE A 139 0.59 3.74 -4.47
CA PHE A 139 0.45 2.34 -4.06
C PHE A 139 1.78 1.73 -3.58
N SER A 140 2.89 2.05 -4.25
CA SER A 140 4.22 1.59 -3.82
C SER A 140 4.61 2.17 -2.46
N ALA A 141 4.33 3.45 -2.21
CA ALA A 141 4.54 4.09 -0.91
C ALA A 141 3.72 3.40 0.20
N TRP A 142 2.44 3.12 -0.06
CA TRP A 142 1.59 2.38 0.88
C TRP A 142 2.10 0.97 1.16
N MET A 143 2.55 0.23 0.15
CA MET A 143 3.10 -1.13 0.34
C MET A 143 4.44 -1.14 1.08
N ASN A 144 5.19 -0.04 1.07
CA ASN A 144 6.42 0.12 1.84
C ASN A 144 6.18 0.58 3.28
N SER A 145 4.99 1.08 3.60
CA SER A 145 4.57 1.45 4.96
C SER A 145 3.87 0.28 5.66
N ALA A 146 4.32 -0.08 6.86
CA ALA A 146 3.77 -1.23 7.58
C ALA A 146 2.27 -1.08 7.88
N GLY A 147 1.82 0.12 8.30
CA GLY A 147 0.41 0.40 8.61
C GLY A 147 -0.47 0.35 7.38
N HIS A 148 -0.11 1.07 6.31
CA HIS A 148 -0.88 1.06 5.06
C HIS A 148 -0.94 -0.33 4.42
N ARG A 149 0.18 -1.05 4.41
CA ARG A 149 0.23 -2.44 3.93
C ARG A 149 -0.67 -3.36 4.75
N ALA A 150 -0.72 -3.17 6.09
CA ALA A 150 -1.60 -3.95 6.95
C ALA A 150 -3.08 -3.76 6.57
N ASN A 151 -3.51 -2.56 6.21
CA ASN A 151 -4.85 -2.32 5.69
C ASN A 151 -5.07 -2.99 4.33
N ILE A 152 -4.16 -2.84 3.36
CA ILE A 152 -4.26 -3.47 2.04
C ILE A 152 -4.39 -4.98 2.14
N LEU A 153 -3.65 -5.61 3.03
CA LEU A 153 -3.63 -7.06 3.25
C LEU A 153 -4.53 -7.51 4.41
N GLY A 154 -5.32 -6.62 4.98
CA GLY A 154 -6.19 -6.89 6.11
C GLY A 154 -7.40 -7.78 5.79
N LYS A 155 -8.12 -8.17 6.84
CA LYS A 155 -9.30 -9.04 6.74
C LYS A 155 -10.56 -8.30 6.30
N PHE A 156 -10.40 -7.37 5.35
CA PHE A 156 -11.52 -6.65 4.75
C PHE A 156 -12.10 -7.42 3.56
N ARG A 157 -13.34 -7.08 3.19
CA ARG A 157 -14.08 -7.68 2.06
C ARG A 157 -14.41 -6.65 0.98
N GLU A 158 -14.45 -5.38 1.34
CA GLU A 158 -14.88 -4.27 0.49
C GLU A 158 -13.89 -3.12 0.55
N ILE A 159 -13.90 -2.30 -0.50
CA ILE A 159 -13.07 -1.11 -0.62
C ILE A 159 -13.82 0.00 -1.35
N GLY A 160 -13.65 1.22 -0.87
CA GLY A 160 -13.90 2.45 -1.60
C GLY A 160 -12.59 3.17 -1.90
N ILE A 161 -12.52 3.83 -3.04
CA ILE A 161 -11.33 4.59 -3.44
C ILE A 161 -11.76 6.00 -3.83
N GLY A 162 -11.12 6.99 -3.22
CA GLY A 162 -11.26 8.42 -3.50
C GLY A 162 -10.00 9.00 -4.13
N ARG A 163 -10.19 10.03 -4.98
CA ARG A 163 -9.11 10.83 -5.55
C ARG A 163 -9.58 12.25 -5.74
N ARG A 164 -8.76 13.22 -5.35
CA ARG A 164 -8.98 14.64 -5.63
C ARG A 164 -7.67 15.31 -6.02
N VAL A 165 -7.77 16.39 -6.77
CA VAL A 165 -6.62 17.21 -7.15
C VAL A 165 -6.87 18.63 -6.69
N GLY A 166 -5.87 19.27 -6.10
CA GLY A 166 -5.98 20.63 -5.58
C GLY A 166 -4.65 21.20 -5.14
N VAL A 167 -4.72 22.11 -4.20
CA VAL A 167 -3.55 22.64 -3.49
C VAL A 167 -3.54 21.98 -2.11
N LEU A 168 -2.40 21.50 -1.66
CA LEU A 168 -2.20 20.94 -0.33
C LEU A 168 -0.83 21.37 0.19
N GLU A 169 -0.79 21.93 1.41
CA GLU A 169 0.45 22.39 2.05
C GLU A 169 1.29 23.28 1.11
N GLY A 170 0.60 24.20 0.41
CA GLY A 170 1.22 25.11 -0.56
C GLY A 170 1.69 24.45 -1.87
N SER A 171 1.40 23.17 -2.12
CA SER A 171 1.79 22.41 -3.30
C SER A 171 0.63 22.36 -4.32
N PRO A 172 0.65 23.15 -5.42
CA PRO A 172 -0.37 23.08 -6.46
C PRO A 172 -0.29 21.75 -7.23
N GLY A 173 -1.45 21.24 -7.65
CA GLY A 173 -1.53 19.96 -8.37
C GLY A 173 -1.29 18.73 -7.49
N ALA A 174 -1.42 18.88 -6.18
CA ALA A 174 -1.41 17.74 -5.26
C ALA A 174 -2.57 16.79 -5.60
N VAL A 175 -2.26 15.54 -5.79
CA VAL A 175 -3.21 14.45 -6.00
C VAL A 175 -3.37 13.72 -4.68
N VAL A 176 -4.51 13.90 -4.03
CA VAL A 176 -4.85 13.20 -2.77
C VAL A 176 -5.63 11.94 -3.09
N TRP A 177 -5.22 10.84 -2.47
CA TRP A 177 -5.82 9.52 -2.56
C TRP A 177 -6.28 9.04 -1.20
N THR A 178 -7.45 8.41 -1.17
CA THR A 178 -7.97 7.70 0.01
C THR A 178 -8.43 6.30 -0.40
N GLN A 179 -8.13 5.31 0.44
CA GLN A 179 -8.76 3.99 0.40
C GLN A 179 -9.47 3.77 1.72
N ASP A 180 -10.80 3.58 1.67
CA ASP A 180 -11.60 3.11 2.79
C ASP A 180 -11.88 1.62 2.62
N PHE A 181 -11.40 0.83 3.56
CA PHE A 181 -11.63 -0.61 3.62
C PHE A 181 -12.77 -0.91 4.57
N GLY A 182 -13.49 -1.98 4.30
CA GLY A 182 -14.56 -2.38 5.20
C GLY A 182 -14.93 -3.85 5.10
N SER A 183 -15.60 -4.32 6.15
CA SER A 183 -16.34 -5.56 6.16
C SER A 183 -17.52 -5.51 7.13
N HIS A 184 -18.58 -6.22 6.80
CA HIS A 184 -19.71 -6.50 7.69
C HIS A 184 -19.60 -7.91 8.25
N GLY A 185 -20.14 -8.10 9.43
CA GLY A 185 -20.17 -9.36 10.17
C GLY A 185 -19.13 -9.40 11.31
N CYS A 186 -19.55 -9.90 12.43
CA CYS A 186 -18.72 -10.24 13.60
C CYS A 186 -18.40 -11.77 13.62
#